data_233e6026fe3a3a04d946323bd994b130
#
_entry.id   233e6026fe3a3a04d946323bd994b130
#
_cell.length_a   1.000
_cell.length_b   1.000
_cell.length_c   1.000
_cell.angle_alpha   90.00
_cell.angle_beta   90.00
_cell.angle_gamma   90.00
#
_symmetry.space_group_name_H-M   'P 1'
#
loop_
_entity.id
_entity.type
_entity.pdbx_description
1 polymer ?
#
loop_
_entity_poly.entity_id
_entity_poly.type
_entity_poly.pdbx_seq_one_letter_code
_entity_poly.pdbx_strand_id
1 'polypeptide(L)'
;MDVQEKPPGKLRTGFTTGTSATAASVAAILSIIDQKKIKSVDVILPKKDKIKISINSCEFEKNKACCSVIKDGGDDPDVTHDAKIVVDLELTSKPNSIEIDGGEGVGRVTKPGIGLEIGQAAINPTPRKMITENLTQVGKKILEKNGIKVMISVPKGKELGPKTDNPRIGIIGGISILGTSGIVIPYSTASFAAAIRQQIDVVDSMGDNTVVLSTGGRSEDYARKILEFPEHSFIQMGDFSGYTMSQCAKKSIKKAYVGGFIGKFAKIATGVKQTHVKGSKVNMEFLSELAKKCKAEEKIIQEIKNANTARNVQEIVLENNVEGFFAQVCSEVYKQMKNHSENKTEIEVILFDFDGSVLARSPEQ
;
A
#
# COMPACT_ATOMS: atom_id res chain seq x y z
N MET A 1 4.07 -4.47 7.59
CA MET A 1 3.70 -5.80 7.02
C MET A 1 4.96 -6.47 6.51
N ASP A 2 5.28 -7.66 6.98
CA ASP A 2 6.33 -8.45 6.36
C ASP A 2 5.88 -8.79 4.94
N VAL A 3 6.73 -8.50 3.97
CA VAL A 3 6.45 -8.83 2.57
C VAL A 3 6.44 -10.36 2.47
N GLN A 4 5.24 -10.95 2.42
CA GLN A 4 5.10 -12.38 2.21
C GLN A 4 5.69 -12.73 0.84
N GLU A 5 6.52 -13.77 0.78
CA GLU A 5 7.08 -14.20 -0.50
C GLU A 5 5.99 -14.70 -1.44
N LYS A 6 6.06 -14.26 -2.69
CA LYS A 6 5.13 -14.70 -3.72
C LYS A 6 5.29 -16.22 -3.94
N PRO A 7 4.22 -17.03 -3.75
CA PRO A 7 4.27 -18.45 -4.03
C PRO A 7 4.64 -18.75 -5.50
N PRO A 8 5.26 -19.91 -5.78
CA PRO A 8 5.53 -20.31 -7.16
C PRO A 8 4.22 -20.66 -7.90
N GLY A 9 4.15 -20.35 -9.21
CA GLY A 9 3.04 -20.70 -10.08
C GLY A 9 2.18 -19.53 -10.53
N LYS A 10 1.09 -19.85 -11.25
CA LYS A 10 0.09 -18.88 -11.72
C LYS A 10 -0.91 -18.61 -10.59
N LEU A 11 -0.87 -17.43 -10.03
CA LEU A 11 -1.75 -17.03 -8.95
C LEU A 11 -3.14 -16.63 -9.50
N ARG A 12 -4.17 -16.95 -8.72
CA ARG A 12 -5.56 -16.60 -9.02
C ARG A 12 -5.80 -15.12 -8.67
N THR A 13 -6.35 -14.37 -9.60
CA THR A 13 -6.81 -13.01 -9.38
C THR A 13 -8.08 -12.99 -8.54
N GLY A 14 -8.31 -11.88 -7.84
CA GLY A 14 -9.53 -11.64 -7.07
C GLY A 14 -10.26 -10.37 -7.53
N PHE A 15 -11.21 -9.92 -6.71
CA PHE A 15 -12.00 -8.72 -6.95
C PHE A 15 -11.77 -7.69 -5.86
N THR A 16 -11.78 -6.41 -6.23
CA THR A 16 -11.59 -5.31 -5.29
C THR A 16 -12.82 -5.09 -4.41
N THR A 17 -12.67 -4.36 -3.30
CA THR A 17 -13.80 -3.89 -2.47
C THR A 17 -14.79 -3.08 -3.31
N GLY A 18 -14.29 -2.28 -4.27
CA GLY A 18 -15.12 -1.53 -5.21
C GLY A 18 -15.98 -2.41 -6.10
N THR A 19 -15.43 -3.51 -6.63
CA THR A 19 -16.18 -4.47 -7.46
C THR A 19 -17.23 -5.22 -6.65
N SER A 20 -16.90 -5.64 -5.43
CA SER A 20 -17.84 -6.29 -4.53
C SER A 20 -19.01 -5.36 -4.15
N ALA A 21 -18.72 -4.08 -3.85
CA ALA A 21 -19.74 -3.08 -3.59
C ALA A 21 -20.62 -2.80 -4.82
N THR A 22 -20.02 -2.76 -6.02
CA THR A 22 -20.78 -2.60 -7.27
C THR A 22 -21.72 -3.78 -7.50
N ALA A 23 -21.25 -5.01 -7.29
CA ALA A 23 -22.07 -6.22 -7.45
C ALA A 23 -23.24 -6.23 -6.48
N ALA A 24 -23.02 -5.89 -5.20
CA ALA A 24 -24.08 -5.78 -4.21
C ALA A 24 -25.09 -4.68 -4.57
N SER A 25 -24.62 -3.54 -5.11
CA SER A 25 -25.49 -2.45 -5.58
C SER A 25 -26.35 -2.86 -6.77
N VAL A 26 -25.78 -3.56 -7.76
CA VAL A 26 -26.53 -4.09 -8.93
C VAL A 26 -27.55 -5.12 -8.49
N ALA A 27 -27.20 -6.01 -7.56
CA ALA A 27 -28.13 -6.99 -7.03
C ALA A 27 -29.31 -6.32 -6.31
N ALA A 28 -29.04 -5.28 -5.53
CA ALA A 28 -30.05 -4.54 -4.80
C ALA A 28 -31.04 -3.85 -5.74
N ILE A 29 -30.58 -3.14 -6.77
CA ILE A 29 -31.50 -2.49 -7.71
C ILE A 29 -32.28 -3.51 -8.54
N LEU A 30 -31.66 -4.61 -8.99
CA LEU A 30 -32.33 -5.67 -9.74
C LEU A 30 -33.40 -6.38 -8.88
N SER A 31 -33.14 -6.58 -7.58
CA SER A 31 -34.13 -7.20 -6.69
C SER A 31 -35.39 -6.32 -6.51
N ILE A 32 -35.21 -4.99 -6.49
CA ILE A 32 -36.35 -4.03 -6.48
C ILE A 32 -37.10 -4.07 -7.82
N ILE A 33 -36.38 -4.09 -8.96
CA ILE A 33 -36.99 -4.12 -10.29
C ILE A 33 -37.80 -5.40 -10.50
N ASP A 34 -37.17 -6.54 -10.23
CA ASP A 34 -37.72 -7.85 -10.55
C ASP A 34 -38.56 -8.44 -9.44
N GLN A 35 -38.63 -7.78 -8.25
CA GLN A 35 -39.28 -8.28 -7.05
C GLN A 35 -38.92 -9.73 -6.71
N LYS A 36 -37.60 -10.06 -6.81
CA LYS A 36 -37.08 -11.41 -6.51
C LYS A 36 -35.65 -11.33 -5.95
N LYS A 37 -35.25 -12.38 -5.22
CA LYS A 37 -33.88 -12.51 -4.72
C LYS A 37 -32.92 -12.77 -5.89
N ILE A 38 -31.82 -12.01 -5.94
CA ILE A 38 -30.77 -12.13 -6.94
C ILE A 38 -29.62 -12.99 -6.38
N LYS A 39 -29.18 -13.99 -7.12
CA LYS A 39 -28.11 -14.93 -6.73
C LYS A 39 -26.75 -14.59 -7.34
N SER A 40 -26.73 -13.93 -8.47
CA SER A 40 -25.50 -13.48 -9.14
C SER A 40 -25.81 -12.32 -10.07
N VAL A 41 -24.81 -11.48 -10.33
CA VAL A 41 -24.93 -10.34 -11.26
C VAL A 41 -23.70 -10.25 -12.16
N ASP A 42 -23.88 -9.64 -13.31
CA ASP A 42 -22.78 -9.21 -14.16
C ASP A 42 -22.40 -7.77 -13.81
N VAL A 43 -21.13 -7.56 -13.53
CA VAL A 43 -20.54 -6.25 -13.22
C VAL A 43 -19.67 -5.80 -14.38
N ILE A 44 -19.86 -4.57 -14.84
CA ILE A 44 -19.00 -3.94 -15.84
C ILE A 44 -17.84 -3.26 -15.11
N LEU A 45 -16.65 -3.73 -15.39
CA LEU A 45 -15.40 -3.17 -14.87
C LEU A 45 -14.99 -1.89 -15.59
N PRO A 46 -14.06 -1.09 -15.03
CA PRO A 46 -13.58 0.15 -15.64
C PRO A 46 -13.08 -0.02 -17.07
N LYS A 47 -12.48 -1.17 -17.41
CA LYS A 47 -12.04 -1.52 -18.78
C LYS A 47 -13.16 -2.04 -19.68
N LYS A 48 -14.42 -2.00 -19.21
CA LYS A 48 -15.62 -2.49 -19.91
C LYS A 48 -15.73 -4.02 -20.04
N ASP A 49 -14.84 -4.78 -19.42
CA ASP A 49 -15.02 -6.23 -19.28
C ASP A 49 -16.20 -6.53 -18.36
N LYS A 50 -16.93 -7.60 -18.63
CA LYS A 50 -18.02 -8.08 -17.77
C LYS A 50 -17.55 -9.28 -16.96
N ILE A 51 -17.86 -9.27 -15.68
CA ILE A 51 -17.55 -10.38 -14.78
C ILE A 51 -18.80 -10.75 -13.98
N LYS A 52 -18.99 -12.04 -13.75
CA LYS A 52 -20.07 -12.57 -12.92
C LYS A 52 -19.64 -12.68 -11.48
N ILE A 53 -20.42 -12.07 -10.57
CA ILE A 53 -20.18 -12.08 -9.11
C ILE A 53 -21.38 -12.74 -8.42
N SER A 54 -21.10 -13.71 -7.55
CA SER A 54 -22.12 -14.35 -6.70
C SER A 54 -22.54 -13.42 -5.57
N ILE A 55 -23.84 -13.43 -5.25
CA ILE A 55 -24.42 -12.65 -4.16
C ILE A 55 -24.60 -13.55 -2.95
N ASN A 56 -24.09 -13.11 -1.81
CA ASN A 56 -24.14 -13.84 -0.55
C ASN A 56 -25.52 -13.77 0.11
N SER A 57 -26.12 -12.57 0.18
CA SER A 57 -27.46 -12.38 0.69
C SER A 57 -28.18 -11.28 -0.13
N CYS A 58 -29.49 -11.42 -0.27
CA CYS A 58 -30.32 -10.45 -0.97
C CYS A 58 -31.69 -10.45 -0.30
N GLU A 59 -31.98 -9.37 0.41
CA GLU A 59 -33.30 -9.06 1.01
C GLU A 59 -33.81 -7.81 0.37
N PHE A 60 -35.10 -7.73 0.10
CA PHE A 60 -35.68 -6.59 -0.58
C PHE A 60 -37.14 -6.34 -0.15
N GLU A 61 -37.54 -5.10 -0.29
CA GLU A 61 -38.90 -4.58 -0.18
C GLU A 61 -39.22 -3.82 -1.47
N LYS A 62 -40.40 -3.20 -1.52
CA LYS A 62 -40.85 -2.48 -2.72
C LYS A 62 -39.88 -1.42 -3.22
N ASN A 63 -39.27 -0.65 -2.30
CA ASN A 63 -38.39 0.49 -2.63
C ASN A 63 -37.02 0.41 -1.95
N LYS A 64 -36.71 -0.67 -1.25
CA LYS A 64 -35.45 -0.87 -0.51
C LYS A 64 -34.89 -2.28 -0.74
N ALA A 65 -33.61 -2.40 -0.73
CA ALA A 65 -32.95 -3.71 -0.74
C ALA A 65 -31.62 -3.67 0.01
N CYS A 66 -31.34 -4.79 0.67
CA CYS A 66 -30.06 -5.03 1.33
C CYS A 66 -29.42 -6.27 0.71
N CYS A 67 -28.31 -6.09 0.00
CA CYS A 67 -27.58 -7.18 -0.63
C CYS A 67 -26.13 -7.22 -0.16
N SER A 68 -25.51 -8.41 -0.17
CA SER A 68 -24.12 -8.52 0.23
C SER A 68 -23.33 -9.46 -0.67
N VAL A 69 -22.02 -9.21 -0.69
CA VAL A 69 -20.99 -10.02 -1.38
C VAL A 69 -19.90 -10.35 -0.39
N ILE A 70 -19.41 -11.59 -0.40
CA ILE A 70 -18.15 -11.95 0.26
C ILE A 70 -17.01 -11.65 -0.72
N LYS A 71 -16.12 -10.76 -0.31
CA LYS A 71 -15.01 -10.35 -1.16
C LYS A 71 -14.01 -11.49 -1.37
N ASP A 72 -13.81 -11.89 -2.60
CA ASP A 72 -12.77 -12.82 -3.00
C ASP A 72 -11.52 -12.03 -3.45
N GLY A 73 -10.47 -12.00 -2.62
CA GLY A 73 -9.19 -11.36 -2.93
C GLY A 73 -8.27 -12.17 -3.83
N GLY A 74 -8.67 -13.38 -4.25
CA GLY A 74 -7.77 -14.30 -4.95
C GLY A 74 -6.67 -14.83 -4.03
N ASP A 75 -5.49 -15.02 -4.59
CA ASP A 75 -4.31 -15.49 -3.85
C ASP A 75 -3.45 -14.31 -3.32
N ASP A 76 -4.02 -13.10 -3.29
CA ASP A 76 -3.36 -11.94 -2.67
C ASP A 76 -3.47 -12.02 -1.14
N PRO A 77 -2.41 -11.70 -0.39
CA PRO A 77 -2.46 -11.63 1.07
C PRO A 77 -3.22 -10.39 1.58
N ASP A 78 -4.34 -10.12 0.97
CA ASP A 78 -5.19 -8.96 1.24
C ASP A 78 -5.98 -9.15 2.54
N VAL A 79 -5.78 -8.26 3.49
CA VAL A 79 -6.50 -8.24 4.79
C VAL A 79 -8.02 -8.23 4.61
N THR A 80 -8.52 -7.72 3.48
CA THR A 80 -9.95 -7.64 3.17
C THR A 80 -10.50 -8.87 2.43
N HIS A 81 -9.68 -9.92 2.23
CA HIS A 81 -10.19 -11.22 1.76
C HIS A 81 -11.26 -11.72 2.72
N ASP A 82 -12.33 -12.34 2.21
CA ASP A 82 -13.51 -12.80 2.95
C ASP A 82 -14.30 -11.71 3.72
N ALA A 83 -13.98 -10.42 3.52
CA ALA A 83 -14.79 -9.35 4.07
C ALA A 83 -16.18 -9.33 3.44
N LYS A 84 -17.23 -9.29 4.27
CA LYS A 84 -18.61 -9.12 3.82
C LYS A 84 -18.85 -7.65 3.47
N ILE A 85 -19.09 -7.37 2.18
CA ILE A 85 -19.47 -6.04 1.69
C ILE A 85 -20.97 -6.00 1.57
N VAL A 86 -21.62 -5.11 2.32
CA VAL A 86 -23.08 -4.96 2.39
C VAL A 86 -23.44 -3.65 1.70
N VAL A 87 -24.53 -3.67 0.96
CA VAL A 87 -25.12 -2.47 0.34
C VAL A 87 -26.60 -2.41 0.72
N ASP A 88 -26.96 -1.33 1.38
CA ASP A 88 -28.34 -0.91 1.54
C ASP A 88 -28.66 0.11 0.45
N LEU A 89 -29.66 -0.20 -0.38
CA LEU A 89 -30.12 0.64 -1.47
C LEU A 89 -31.58 1.04 -1.25
N GLU A 90 -31.85 2.34 -1.38
CA GLU A 90 -33.18 2.91 -1.25
C GLU A 90 -33.52 3.81 -2.44
N LEU A 91 -34.75 3.69 -2.97
CA LEU A 91 -35.24 4.61 -3.98
C LEU A 91 -35.70 5.92 -3.30
N THR A 92 -35.30 7.04 -3.88
CA THR A 92 -35.65 8.38 -3.39
C THR A 92 -36.57 9.10 -4.37
N SER A 93 -37.17 10.20 -3.96
CA SER A 93 -38.08 11.03 -4.78
C SER A 93 -37.36 11.98 -5.76
N LYS A 94 -35.99 12.01 -5.76
CA LYS A 94 -35.20 12.90 -6.61
C LYS A 94 -34.78 12.17 -7.89
N PRO A 95 -35.44 12.36 -9.03
CA PRO A 95 -35.14 11.64 -10.26
C PRO A 95 -33.66 11.84 -10.73
N ASN A 96 -33.12 10.85 -11.42
CA ASN A 96 -31.80 10.86 -12.03
C ASN A 96 -30.63 11.15 -11.07
N SER A 97 -30.83 10.94 -9.75
CA SER A 97 -29.77 11.10 -8.75
C SER A 97 -29.28 9.75 -8.23
N ILE A 98 -27.95 9.61 -8.04
CA ILE A 98 -27.34 8.47 -7.37
C ILE A 98 -26.41 9.03 -6.30
N GLU A 99 -26.79 8.81 -5.05
CA GLU A 99 -26.01 9.20 -3.87
C GLU A 99 -25.34 7.98 -3.28
N ILE A 100 -24.01 8.07 -3.04
CA ILE A 100 -23.21 6.95 -2.52
C ILE A 100 -22.47 7.42 -1.28
N ASP A 101 -22.68 6.74 -0.15
CA ASP A 101 -21.94 7.00 1.08
C ASP A 101 -21.54 5.69 1.78
N GLY A 102 -20.64 5.82 2.76
CA GLY A 102 -20.19 4.72 3.60
C GLY A 102 -20.89 4.70 4.95
N GLY A 103 -21.37 3.52 5.31
CA GLY A 103 -21.93 3.20 6.61
C GLY A 103 -20.88 2.57 7.54
N GLU A 104 -21.35 1.65 8.39
CA GLU A 104 -20.51 0.97 9.35
C GLU A 104 -19.31 0.25 8.71
N GLY A 105 -18.09 0.46 9.28
CA GLY A 105 -16.86 -0.21 8.85
C GLY A 105 -16.30 0.27 7.51
N VAL A 106 -16.91 1.27 6.86
CA VAL A 106 -16.24 2.05 5.81
C VAL A 106 -15.56 3.24 6.48
N GLY A 107 -14.27 3.40 6.25
CA GLY A 107 -13.46 4.44 6.88
C GLY A 107 -13.90 5.85 6.48
N ARG A 108 -13.55 6.84 7.31
CA ARG A 108 -13.72 8.26 7.02
C ARG A 108 -12.37 8.93 6.86
N VAL A 109 -12.29 9.83 5.92
CA VAL A 109 -11.09 10.61 5.62
C VAL A 109 -10.87 11.66 6.69
N THR A 110 -9.67 11.70 7.27
CA THR A 110 -9.28 12.69 8.31
C THR A 110 -8.08 13.53 7.92
N LYS A 111 -7.37 13.17 6.84
CA LYS A 111 -6.21 13.90 6.33
C LYS A 111 -6.38 14.22 4.84
N PRO A 112 -5.83 15.33 4.35
CA PRO A 112 -5.83 15.66 2.91
C PRO A 112 -4.83 14.76 2.15
N GLY A 113 -4.85 14.82 0.80
CA GLY A 113 -3.82 14.20 -0.05
C GLY A 113 -4.23 12.89 -0.73
N ILE A 114 -5.35 12.29 -0.35
CA ILE A 114 -5.82 11.02 -0.93
C ILE A 114 -6.85 11.18 -2.05
N GLY A 115 -7.10 12.42 -2.50
CA GLY A 115 -8.08 12.72 -3.55
C GLY A 115 -9.55 12.61 -3.11
N LEU A 116 -9.80 12.62 -1.81
CA LEU A 116 -11.10 12.69 -1.17
C LEU A 116 -11.11 13.84 -0.15
N GLU A 117 -12.25 14.45 0.08
CA GLU A 117 -12.40 15.52 1.07
C GLU A 117 -12.44 14.96 2.50
N ILE A 118 -11.94 15.74 3.46
CA ILE A 118 -12.02 15.39 4.88
C ILE A 118 -13.49 15.23 5.31
N GLY A 119 -13.79 14.17 6.04
CA GLY A 119 -15.13 13.79 6.47
C GLY A 119 -15.87 12.86 5.49
N GLN A 120 -15.46 12.78 4.23
CA GLN A 120 -16.07 11.86 3.27
C GLN A 120 -15.77 10.39 3.62
N ALA A 121 -16.69 9.51 3.22
CA ALA A 121 -16.43 8.08 3.25
C ALA A 121 -15.26 7.72 2.31
N ALA A 122 -14.41 6.82 2.76
CA ALA A 122 -13.27 6.30 2.01
C ALA A 122 -13.71 5.41 0.84
N ILE A 123 -14.46 5.98 -0.09
CA ILE A 123 -14.93 5.37 -1.33
C ILE A 123 -14.27 6.11 -2.48
N ASN A 124 -13.26 5.49 -3.07
CA ASN A 124 -12.43 6.13 -4.10
C ASN A 124 -13.23 6.50 -5.36
N PRO A 125 -12.76 7.46 -6.19
CA PRO A 125 -13.48 7.90 -7.38
C PRO A 125 -13.82 6.79 -8.37
N THR A 126 -12.92 5.83 -8.61
CA THR A 126 -13.17 4.72 -9.55
C THR A 126 -14.32 3.81 -9.08
N PRO A 127 -14.38 3.31 -7.84
CA PRO A 127 -15.57 2.62 -7.31
C PRO A 127 -16.85 3.44 -7.41
N ARG A 128 -16.84 4.72 -7.03
CA ARG A 128 -18.02 5.59 -7.17
C ARG A 128 -18.53 5.63 -8.60
N LYS A 129 -17.63 5.86 -9.55
CA LYS A 129 -17.96 5.85 -10.99
C LYS A 129 -18.48 4.50 -11.45
N MET A 130 -17.82 3.40 -11.04
CA MET A 130 -18.22 2.05 -11.43
C MET A 130 -19.61 1.69 -10.90
N ILE A 131 -19.93 2.00 -9.65
CA ILE A 131 -21.27 1.81 -9.06
C ILE A 131 -22.29 2.63 -9.85
N THR A 132 -22.03 3.93 -10.07
CA THR A 132 -22.93 4.83 -10.81
C THR A 132 -23.21 4.34 -12.22
N GLU A 133 -22.19 3.97 -12.99
CA GLU A 133 -22.34 3.48 -14.36
C GLU A 133 -23.17 2.17 -14.44
N ASN A 134 -22.86 1.22 -13.54
CA ASN A 134 -23.60 -0.04 -13.49
C ASN A 134 -25.06 0.15 -13.08
N LEU A 135 -25.34 0.97 -12.04
CA LEU A 135 -26.69 1.30 -11.60
C LEU A 135 -27.48 2.05 -12.69
N THR A 136 -26.85 3.00 -13.37
CA THR A 136 -27.48 3.73 -14.48
C THR A 136 -27.88 2.79 -15.61
N GLN A 137 -27.01 1.81 -15.93
CA GLN A 137 -27.31 0.88 -17.02
C GLN A 137 -28.50 -0.03 -16.69
N VAL A 138 -28.53 -0.63 -15.49
CA VAL A 138 -29.60 -1.59 -15.13
C VAL A 138 -30.86 -0.92 -14.62
N GLY A 139 -30.71 0.27 -13.97
CA GLY A 139 -31.81 1.01 -13.34
C GLY A 139 -32.40 2.14 -14.20
N LYS A 140 -32.10 2.24 -15.50
CA LYS A 140 -32.46 3.37 -16.36
C LYS A 140 -33.93 3.79 -16.22
N LYS A 141 -34.88 2.86 -16.32
CA LYS A 141 -36.32 3.14 -16.21
C LYS A 141 -36.77 3.62 -14.81
N ILE A 142 -36.12 3.11 -13.76
CA ILE A 142 -36.39 3.52 -12.39
C ILE A 142 -35.84 4.94 -12.15
N LEU A 143 -34.64 5.22 -12.64
CA LEU A 143 -33.98 6.53 -12.48
C LEU A 143 -34.77 7.67 -13.14
N GLU A 144 -35.54 7.41 -14.18
CA GLU A 144 -36.40 8.41 -14.81
C GLU A 144 -37.43 9.00 -13.83
N LYS A 145 -37.85 8.23 -12.82
CA LYS A 145 -38.88 8.62 -11.84
C LYS A 145 -38.35 8.75 -10.40
N ASN A 146 -37.21 8.15 -10.09
CA ASN A 146 -36.65 8.07 -8.75
C ASN A 146 -35.19 8.43 -8.75
N GLY A 147 -34.65 8.74 -7.57
CA GLY A 147 -33.22 8.66 -7.31
C GLY A 147 -32.87 7.36 -6.61
N ILE A 148 -31.57 7.12 -6.42
CA ILE A 148 -31.03 5.96 -5.72
C ILE A 148 -30.08 6.47 -4.63
N LYS A 149 -30.26 6.00 -3.41
CA LYS A 149 -29.31 6.17 -2.31
C LYS A 149 -28.65 4.82 -2.03
N VAL A 150 -27.33 4.80 -2.02
CA VAL A 150 -26.48 3.62 -1.77
C VAL A 150 -25.67 3.85 -0.51
N MET A 151 -25.84 2.99 0.48
CA MET A 151 -25.06 2.97 1.71
C MET A 151 -24.22 1.69 1.71
N ILE A 152 -22.89 1.82 1.73
CA ILE A 152 -21.95 0.68 1.70
C ILE A 152 -21.44 0.44 3.12
N SER A 153 -21.60 -0.77 3.65
CA SER A 153 -21.15 -1.14 4.98
C SER A 153 -20.25 -2.40 4.93
N VAL A 154 -19.33 -2.49 5.88
CA VAL A 154 -18.44 -3.64 6.06
C VAL A 154 -18.41 -4.00 7.55
N PRO A 155 -19.22 -4.95 8.02
CA PRO A 155 -19.43 -5.20 9.45
C PRO A 155 -18.13 -5.39 10.26
N LYS A 156 -17.11 -6.07 9.68
CA LYS A 156 -15.78 -6.23 10.30
C LYS A 156 -14.78 -5.13 9.90
N GLY A 157 -15.22 -4.10 9.21
CA GLY A 157 -14.33 -3.07 8.65
C GLY A 157 -13.55 -2.29 9.71
N LYS A 158 -14.14 -2.06 10.89
CA LYS A 158 -13.46 -1.42 12.03
C LYS A 158 -12.27 -2.24 12.56
N GLU A 159 -12.39 -3.57 12.53
CA GLU A 159 -11.33 -4.50 12.96
C GLU A 159 -10.24 -4.69 11.89
N LEU A 160 -10.64 -4.61 10.61
CA LEU A 160 -9.76 -4.78 9.46
C LEU A 160 -8.97 -3.50 9.15
N GLY A 161 -9.59 -2.33 9.30
CA GLY A 161 -8.99 -1.02 8.97
C GLY A 161 -7.58 -0.81 9.55
N PRO A 162 -7.35 -1.03 10.85
CA PRO A 162 -6.02 -0.90 11.46
C PRO A 162 -4.93 -1.83 10.89
N LYS A 163 -5.33 -2.91 10.23
CA LYS A 163 -4.41 -3.88 9.61
C LYS A 163 -4.05 -3.52 8.15
N THR A 164 -4.61 -2.44 7.63
CA THR A 164 -4.35 -1.89 6.29
C THR A 164 -3.46 -0.64 6.39
N ASP A 165 -3.12 -0.02 5.26
CA ASP A 165 -2.43 1.26 5.24
C ASP A 165 -3.34 2.47 5.57
N ASN A 166 -4.64 2.25 5.81
CA ASN A 166 -5.60 3.31 6.06
C ASN A 166 -5.19 4.29 7.19
N PRO A 167 -4.73 3.84 8.37
CA PRO A 167 -4.31 4.75 9.43
C PRO A 167 -3.18 5.70 9.00
N ARG A 168 -2.23 5.22 8.20
CA ARG A 168 -1.09 6.01 7.69
C ARG A 168 -1.54 7.17 6.83
N ILE A 169 -2.57 6.95 6.01
CA ILE A 169 -3.12 7.95 5.10
C ILE A 169 -4.33 8.70 5.66
N GLY A 170 -4.60 8.56 6.96
CA GLY A 170 -5.66 9.29 7.65
C GLY A 170 -7.08 8.78 7.33
N ILE A 171 -7.26 7.50 7.06
CA ILE A 171 -8.57 6.87 6.96
C ILE A 171 -8.83 6.11 8.25
N ILE A 172 -9.87 6.50 8.99
CA ILE A 172 -10.17 5.98 10.33
C ILE A 172 -11.58 5.36 10.37
N GLY A 173 -11.78 4.38 11.25
CA GLY A 173 -13.09 3.76 11.53
C GLY A 173 -13.48 2.66 10.57
N GLY A 174 -12.63 2.27 9.62
CA GLY A 174 -12.93 1.17 8.72
C GLY A 174 -11.95 0.98 7.57
N ILE A 175 -12.35 0.17 6.61
CA ILE A 175 -11.60 -0.05 5.37
C ILE A 175 -12.00 0.94 4.27
N SER A 176 -11.20 0.99 3.20
CA SER A 176 -11.51 1.74 1.98
C SER A 176 -12.28 0.88 0.97
N ILE A 177 -13.21 1.51 0.27
CA ILE A 177 -13.81 0.95 -0.94
C ILE A 177 -13.01 1.46 -2.13
N LEU A 178 -12.11 0.61 -2.64
CA LEU A 178 -11.09 0.97 -3.62
C LEU A 178 -10.95 -0.05 -4.75
N GLY A 179 -10.11 0.29 -5.74
CA GLY A 179 -9.75 -0.54 -6.88
C GLY A 179 -9.83 0.23 -8.20
N THR A 180 -8.71 0.35 -8.90
CA THR A 180 -8.61 1.09 -10.16
C THR A 180 -9.05 0.28 -11.37
N SER A 181 -8.79 -1.04 -11.36
CA SER A 181 -9.17 -1.97 -12.44
C SER A 181 -10.40 -2.81 -12.12
N GLY A 182 -10.80 -2.88 -10.84
CA GLY A 182 -11.80 -3.80 -10.32
C GLY A 182 -11.27 -5.20 -10.00
N ILE A 183 -10.06 -5.53 -10.45
CA ILE A 183 -9.40 -6.83 -10.24
C ILE A 183 -8.25 -6.68 -9.26
N VAL A 184 -8.09 -7.64 -8.36
CA VAL A 184 -6.92 -7.80 -7.51
C VAL A 184 -5.92 -8.70 -8.23
N ILE A 185 -4.73 -8.16 -8.47
CA ILE A 185 -3.59 -8.93 -9.00
C ILE A 185 -2.70 -9.25 -7.81
N PRO A 186 -2.53 -10.52 -7.43
CA PRO A 186 -1.73 -10.88 -6.26
C PRO A 186 -0.28 -10.39 -6.35
N TYR A 187 0.22 -9.85 -5.23
CA TYR A 187 1.58 -9.31 -5.12
C TYR A 187 1.90 -8.21 -6.15
N SER A 188 0.94 -7.34 -6.42
CA SER A 188 1.07 -6.26 -7.40
C SER A 188 2.10 -5.22 -6.98
N THR A 189 3.23 -5.15 -7.68
CA THR A 189 4.24 -4.10 -7.50
C THR A 189 3.70 -2.71 -7.82
N ALA A 190 2.77 -2.61 -8.78
CA ALA A 190 2.11 -1.34 -9.12
C ALA A 190 1.22 -0.83 -7.98
N SER A 191 0.52 -1.73 -7.28
CA SER A 191 -0.31 -1.37 -6.12
C SER A 191 0.55 -0.90 -4.96
N PHE A 192 1.67 -1.57 -4.69
CA PHE A 192 2.61 -1.15 -3.65
C PHE A 192 3.22 0.22 -3.95
N ALA A 193 3.66 0.46 -5.19
CA ALA A 193 4.16 1.76 -5.63
C ALA A 193 3.09 2.87 -5.50
N ALA A 194 1.83 2.56 -5.81
CA ALA A 194 0.72 3.48 -5.64
C ALA A 194 0.47 3.83 -4.16
N ALA A 195 0.60 2.85 -3.26
CA ALA A 195 0.48 3.08 -1.81
C ALA A 195 1.60 3.99 -1.28
N ILE A 196 2.86 3.77 -1.69
CA ILE A 196 3.97 4.68 -1.35
C ILE A 196 3.67 6.11 -1.82
N ARG A 197 3.27 6.28 -3.07
CA ARG A 197 2.94 7.61 -3.61
C ARG A 197 1.84 8.27 -2.81
N GLN A 198 0.78 7.55 -2.48
CA GLN A 198 -0.35 8.09 -1.71
C GLN A 198 0.08 8.54 -0.30
N GLN A 199 0.97 7.79 0.37
CA GLN A 199 1.53 8.20 1.66
C GLN A 199 2.35 9.49 1.52
N ILE A 200 3.18 9.63 0.48
CA ILE A 200 3.94 10.87 0.21
C ILE A 200 2.99 12.04 -0.13
N ASP A 201 1.92 11.79 -0.90
CA ASP A 201 0.90 12.80 -1.20
C ASP A 201 0.21 13.32 0.08
N VAL A 202 0.00 12.47 1.08
CA VAL A 202 -0.53 12.89 2.40
C VAL A 202 0.47 13.77 3.14
N VAL A 203 1.75 13.38 3.22
CA VAL A 203 2.81 14.20 3.87
C VAL A 203 2.86 15.61 3.25
N ASP A 204 2.95 15.67 1.92
CA ASP A 204 2.97 16.93 1.15
C ASP A 204 1.70 17.78 1.42
N SER A 205 0.52 17.17 1.41
CA SER A 205 -0.75 17.84 1.63
C SER A 205 -0.99 18.29 3.07
N MET A 206 -0.31 17.67 4.04
CA MET A 206 -0.29 18.11 5.45
C MET A 206 0.62 19.33 5.66
N GLY A 207 1.39 19.73 4.65
CA GLY A 207 2.39 20.81 4.72
C GLY A 207 3.71 20.35 5.33
N ASP A 208 3.88 19.06 5.59
CA ASP A 208 5.13 18.49 6.05
C ASP A 208 6.10 18.28 4.89
N ASN A 209 7.39 18.36 5.18
CA ASN A 209 8.43 18.25 4.17
C ASN A 209 9.51 17.22 4.54
N THR A 210 9.24 16.40 5.57
CA THR A 210 10.16 15.39 6.08
C THR A 210 9.49 14.03 6.11
N VAL A 211 10.19 13.00 5.64
CA VAL A 211 9.74 11.61 5.66
C VAL A 211 10.76 10.70 6.33
N VAL A 212 10.28 9.62 6.95
CA VAL A 212 11.09 8.52 7.47
C VAL A 212 10.80 7.30 6.63
N LEU A 213 11.74 6.94 5.78
CA LEU A 213 11.64 5.84 4.82
C LEU A 213 12.29 4.57 5.39
N SER A 214 11.54 3.49 5.48
CA SER A 214 12.05 2.22 6.00
C SER A 214 12.03 1.12 4.94
N THR A 215 13.02 0.24 5.00
CA THR A 215 13.09 -0.91 4.08
C THR A 215 12.16 -2.06 4.47
N GLY A 216 11.47 -1.98 5.60
CA GLY A 216 10.50 -2.96 6.09
C GLY A 216 10.00 -2.63 7.49
N GLY A 217 9.04 -3.41 8.00
CA GLY A 217 8.38 -3.15 9.28
C GLY A 217 9.33 -3.05 10.46
N ARG A 218 10.25 -4.02 10.64
CA ARG A 218 11.23 -3.97 11.75
C ARG A 218 12.12 -2.73 11.73
N SER A 219 12.61 -2.32 10.56
CA SER A 219 13.41 -1.10 10.45
C SER A 219 12.59 0.16 10.71
N GLU A 220 11.28 0.15 10.42
CA GLU A 220 10.37 1.23 10.81
C GLU A 220 10.18 1.27 12.32
N ASP A 221 9.93 0.11 12.96
CA ASP A 221 9.77 0.03 14.42
C ASP A 221 10.99 0.58 15.17
N TYR A 222 12.20 0.35 14.64
CA TYR A 222 13.42 0.90 15.20
C TYR A 222 13.59 2.40 14.93
N ALA A 223 13.24 2.83 13.71
CA ALA A 223 13.27 4.26 13.37
C ALA A 223 12.31 5.06 14.27
N ARG A 224 11.12 4.53 14.57
CA ARG A 224 10.14 5.16 15.47
C ARG A 224 10.62 5.34 16.92
N LYS A 225 11.58 4.52 17.37
CA LYS A 225 12.15 4.62 18.71
C LYS A 225 13.17 5.76 18.85
N ILE A 226 13.76 6.20 17.74
CA ILE A 226 14.86 7.16 17.75
C ILE A 226 14.56 8.45 16.97
N LEU A 227 13.44 8.50 16.25
CA LEU A 227 13.00 9.66 15.47
C LEU A 227 11.58 10.05 15.87
N GLU A 228 11.41 11.30 16.28
CA GLU A 228 10.14 11.86 16.75
C GLU A 228 9.47 12.62 15.60
N PHE A 229 8.64 11.90 14.81
CA PHE A 229 7.86 12.47 13.72
C PHE A 229 6.39 12.00 13.79
N PRO A 230 5.45 12.76 13.20
CA PRO A 230 4.06 12.32 13.08
C PRO A 230 3.92 10.97 12.36
N GLU A 231 2.88 10.21 12.70
CA GLU A 231 2.61 8.87 12.14
C GLU A 231 2.66 8.83 10.61
N HIS A 232 2.12 9.84 9.93
CA HIS A 232 2.07 9.92 8.47
C HIS A 232 3.44 10.17 7.81
N SER A 233 4.44 10.62 8.57
CA SER A 233 5.81 10.78 8.04
C SER A 233 6.54 9.44 7.87
N PHE A 234 6.08 8.36 8.53
CA PHE A 234 6.71 7.04 8.43
C PHE A 234 6.14 6.27 7.24
N ILE A 235 7.00 5.96 6.27
CA ILE A 235 6.64 5.31 5.01
C ILE A 235 7.50 4.06 4.81
N GLN A 236 6.85 2.90 4.65
CA GLN A 236 7.54 1.68 4.28
C GLN A 236 7.78 1.67 2.77
N MET A 237 9.01 1.97 2.35
CA MET A 237 9.38 1.92 0.93
C MET A 237 9.66 0.49 0.43
N GLY A 238 9.85 -0.46 1.33
CA GLY A 238 10.11 -1.86 1.01
C GLY A 238 11.31 -2.01 0.08
N ASP A 239 11.06 -2.54 -1.11
CA ASP A 239 12.06 -2.75 -2.16
C ASP A 239 12.14 -1.58 -3.18
N PHE A 240 11.36 -0.51 -3.00
CA PHE A 240 11.16 0.54 -4.00
C PHE A 240 11.96 1.82 -3.71
N SER A 241 13.21 1.69 -3.26
CA SER A 241 14.04 2.83 -2.84
C SER A 241 14.17 3.92 -3.92
N GLY A 242 14.51 3.54 -5.15
CA GLY A 242 14.66 4.50 -6.26
C GLY A 242 13.35 5.17 -6.63
N TYR A 243 12.24 4.43 -6.67
CA TYR A 243 10.91 4.98 -6.94
C TYR A 243 10.49 5.97 -5.84
N THR A 244 10.63 5.57 -4.57
CA THR A 244 10.25 6.39 -3.41
C THR A 244 10.99 7.72 -3.42
N MET A 245 12.31 7.71 -3.62
CA MET A 245 13.11 8.93 -3.70
C MET A 245 12.71 9.83 -4.87
N SER A 246 12.36 9.25 -6.02
CA SER A 246 11.87 10.04 -7.16
C SER A 246 10.51 10.69 -6.87
N GLN A 247 9.63 10.04 -6.08
CA GLN A 247 8.37 10.66 -5.64
C GLN A 247 8.61 11.76 -4.61
N CYS A 248 9.52 11.58 -3.65
CA CYS A 248 9.93 12.62 -2.71
C CYS A 248 10.42 13.88 -3.44
N ALA A 249 11.29 13.71 -4.45
CA ALA A 249 11.78 14.82 -5.25
C ALA A 249 10.68 15.57 -6.04
N LYS A 250 9.68 14.84 -6.54
CA LYS A 250 8.53 15.42 -7.27
C LYS A 250 7.58 16.19 -6.35
N LYS A 251 7.48 15.80 -5.08
CA LYS A 251 6.59 16.38 -4.07
C LYS A 251 7.31 17.39 -3.15
N SER A 252 8.49 17.82 -3.52
CA SER A 252 9.26 18.82 -2.79
C SER A 252 9.55 18.42 -1.32
N ILE A 253 9.66 17.13 -1.04
CA ILE A 253 10.11 16.63 0.26
C ILE A 253 11.56 17.09 0.47
N LYS A 254 11.78 17.89 1.50
CA LYS A 254 13.09 18.51 1.75
C LYS A 254 14.07 17.57 2.44
N LYS A 255 13.57 16.71 3.35
CA LYS A 255 14.40 15.79 4.12
C LYS A 255 13.82 14.37 4.16
N ALA A 256 14.67 13.38 4.01
CA ALA A 256 14.32 11.97 4.15
C ALA A 256 15.33 11.24 5.06
N TYR A 257 14.84 10.63 6.10
CA TYR A 257 15.57 9.65 6.90
C TYR A 257 15.36 8.28 6.28
N VAL A 258 16.44 7.55 6.03
CA VAL A 258 16.40 6.25 5.37
C VAL A 258 16.91 5.19 6.33
N GLY A 259 16.00 4.40 6.91
CA GLY A 259 16.30 3.34 7.88
C GLY A 259 16.26 1.94 7.27
N GLY A 260 17.26 1.11 7.55
CA GLY A 260 17.28 -0.25 7.02
C GLY A 260 18.35 -1.14 7.62
N PHE A 261 18.36 -2.40 7.15
CA PHE A 261 19.35 -3.41 7.50
C PHE A 261 20.35 -3.62 6.36
N ILE A 262 21.51 -4.19 6.69
CA ILE A 262 22.62 -4.42 5.77
C ILE A 262 22.20 -5.12 4.46
N GLY A 263 21.25 -6.06 4.51
CA GLY A 263 20.84 -6.84 3.34
C GLY A 263 20.28 -6.02 2.19
N LYS A 264 19.42 -5.05 2.47
CA LYS A 264 18.87 -4.13 1.46
C LYS A 264 19.81 -2.96 1.21
N PHE A 265 20.51 -2.47 2.22
CA PHE A 265 21.47 -1.37 2.08
C PHE A 265 22.66 -1.76 1.19
N ALA A 266 23.18 -2.96 1.30
CA ALA A 266 24.22 -3.46 0.40
C ALA A 266 23.82 -3.46 -1.08
N LYS A 267 22.54 -3.68 -1.38
CA LYS A 267 21.99 -3.58 -2.74
C LYS A 267 21.82 -2.13 -3.18
N ILE A 268 21.25 -1.29 -2.32
CA ILE A 268 21.05 0.13 -2.59
C ILE A 268 22.41 0.81 -2.82
N ALA A 269 23.42 0.50 -2.02
CA ALA A 269 24.78 1.04 -2.12
C ALA A 269 25.42 0.82 -3.51
N THR A 270 25.01 -0.23 -4.23
CA THR A 270 25.45 -0.50 -5.61
C THR A 270 24.54 0.11 -6.68
N GLY A 271 23.62 1.00 -6.32
CA GLY A 271 22.72 1.69 -7.26
C GLY A 271 21.46 0.94 -7.64
N VAL A 272 21.15 -0.18 -6.98
CA VAL A 272 19.93 -0.95 -7.23
C VAL A 272 18.71 -0.14 -6.78
N LYS A 273 17.83 0.20 -7.74
CA LYS A 273 16.61 0.99 -7.49
C LYS A 273 15.46 0.18 -6.91
N GLN A 274 15.47 -1.14 -7.16
CA GLN A 274 14.47 -2.08 -6.65
C GLN A 274 15.18 -3.33 -6.10
N THR A 275 15.14 -3.49 -4.78
CA THR A 275 15.98 -4.46 -4.03
C THR A 275 15.39 -5.86 -3.91
N HIS A 276 14.28 -6.18 -4.61
CA HIS A 276 13.61 -7.48 -4.53
C HIS A 276 14.57 -8.63 -4.87
N VAL A 277 14.51 -9.71 -4.09
CA VAL A 277 15.46 -10.86 -4.18
C VAL A 277 15.54 -11.47 -5.57
N LYS A 278 14.41 -11.57 -6.30
CA LYS A 278 14.39 -12.15 -7.66
C LYS A 278 15.10 -11.28 -8.72
N GLY A 279 15.24 -9.98 -8.46
CA GLY A 279 15.82 -9.01 -9.40
C GLY A 279 17.19 -8.47 -9.00
N SER A 280 17.65 -8.75 -7.79
CA SER A 280 18.91 -8.20 -7.29
C SER A 280 19.56 -9.12 -6.27
N LYS A 281 20.88 -9.30 -6.41
CA LYS A 281 21.72 -10.02 -5.46
C LYS A 281 22.63 -9.04 -4.72
N VAL A 282 23.05 -9.40 -3.51
CA VAL A 282 24.08 -8.66 -2.80
C VAL A 282 25.42 -8.87 -3.54
N ASN A 283 26.12 -7.77 -3.78
CA ASN A 283 27.43 -7.81 -4.41
C ASN A 283 28.50 -7.94 -3.33
N MET A 284 29.01 -9.17 -3.13
CA MET A 284 30.02 -9.46 -2.11
C MET A 284 31.38 -8.87 -2.47
N GLU A 285 31.74 -8.79 -3.76
CA GLU A 285 32.94 -8.11 -4.23
C GLU A 285 32.93 -6.64 -3.78
N PHE A 286 31.83 -5.94 -4.01
CA PHE A 286 31.67 -4.55 -3.57
C PHE A 286 31.84 -4.41 -2.05
N LEU A 287 31.25 -5.30 -1.24
CA LEU A 287 31.40 -5.28 0.21
C LEU A 287 32.85 -5.56 0.64
N SER A 288 33.53 -6.49 -0.03
CA SER A 288 34.96 -6.77 0.22
C SER A 288 35.85 -5.56 -0.11
N GLU A 289 35.54 -4.80 -1.17
CA GLU A 289 36.22 -3.55 -1.49
C GLU A 289 36.01 -2.46 -0.43
N LEU A 290 34.81 -2.38 0.16
CA LEU A 290 34.56 -1.47 1.29
C LEU A 290 35.39 -1.85 2.51
N ALA A 291 35.48 -3.15 2.84
CA ALA A 291 36.34 -3.63 3.92
C ALA A 291 37.84 -3.31 3.65
N LYS A 292 38.30 -3.44 2.42
CA LYS A 292 39.66 -3.04 2.00
C LYS A 292 39.90 -1.55 2.20
N LYS A 293 38.94 -0.69 1.86
CA LYS A 293 39.04 0.76 2.12
C LYS A 293 39.13 1.07 3.62
N CYS A 294 38.50 0.24 4.47
CA CYS A 294 38.59 0.30 5.92
C CYS A 294 39.87 -0.37 6.48
N LYS A 295 40.82 -0.76 5.61
CA LYS A 295 42.10 -1.39 6.01
C LYS A 295 41.91 -2.73 6.74
N ALA A 296 40.87 -3.48 6.45
CA ALA A 296 40.70 -4.84 6.96
C ALA A 296 41.85 -5.74 6.49
N GLU A 297 42.19 -6.75 7.29
CA GLU A 297 43.19 -7.76 6.92
C GLU A 297 42.73 -8.54 5.68
N GLU A 298 43.69 -8.96 4.85
CA GLU A 298 43.41 -9.67 3.60
C GLU A 298 42.56 -10.93 3.82
N LYS A 299 42.78 -11.65 4.93
CA LYS A 299 41.98 -12.81 5.31
C LYS A 299 40.52 -12.46 5.46
N ILE A 300 40.19 -11.34 6.13
CA ILE A 300 38.84 -10.85 6.37
C ILE A 300 38.20 -10.41 5.06
N ILE A 301 38.95 -9.72 4.19
CA ILE A 301 38.49 -9.31 2.86
C ILE A 301 38.06 -10.54 2.04
N GLN A 302 38.89 -11.61 2.04
CA GLN A 302 38.57 -12.85 1.33
C GLN A 302 37.37 -13.58 1.96
N GLU A 303 37.21 -13.55 3.28
CA GLU A 303 36.06 -14.12 3.98
C GLU A 303 34.77 -13.40 3.61
N ILE A 304 34.77 -12.07 3.58
CA ILE A 304 33.62 -11.23 3.12
C ILE A 304 33.31 -11.54 1.66
N LYS A 305 34.30 -11.66 0.80
CA LYS A 305 34.09 -11.96 -0.63
C LYS A 305 33.40 -13.32 -0.83
N ASN A 306 33.69 -14.29 0.02
CA ASN A 306 33.13 -15.64 -0.02
C ASN A 306 31.86 -15.81 0.85
N ALA A 307 31.38 -14.75 1.49
CA ALA A 307 30.19 -14.82 2.33
C ALA A 307 28.94 -15.13 1.52
N ASN A 308 27.99 -15.85 2.12
CA ASN A 308 26.74 -16.24 1.45
C ASN A 308 25.65 -15.16 1.51
N THR A 309 25.67 -14.32 2.55
CA THR A 309 24.65 -13.30 2.80
C THR A 309 25.26 -12.02 3.36
N ALA A 310 24.59 -10.88 3.16
CA ALA A 310 25.01 -9.62 3.79
C ALA A 310 24.98 -9.69 5.33
N ARG A 311 24.12 -10.51 5.92
CA ARG A 311 24.11 -10.77 7.37
C ARG A 311 25.41 -11.43 7.81
N ASN A 312 25.87 -12.43 7.09
CA ASN A 312 27.14 -13.09 7.37
C ASN A 312 28.31 -12.09 7.24
N VAL A 313 28.28 -11.18 6.25
CA VAL A 313 29.27 -10.09 6.18
C VAL A 313 29.22 -9.19 7.42
N GLN A 314 28.03 -8.83 7.91
CA GLN A 314 27.90 -8.05 9.13
C GLN A 314 28.52 -8.76 10.34
N GLU A 315 28.26 -10.06 10.49
CA GLU A 315 28.83 -10.90 11.56
C GLU A 315 30.35 -10.91 11.49
N ILE A 316 30.95 -11.17 10.32
CA ILE A 316 32.41 -11.14 10.09
C ILE A 316 32.99 -9.78 10.47
N VAL A 317 32.37 -8.68 10.04
CA VAL A 317 32.83 -7.32 10.32
C VAL A 317 32.79 -6.99 11.82
N LEU A 318 31.73 -7.39 12.53
CA LEU A 318 31.60 -7.18 13.97
C LEU A 318 32.61 -8.01 14.78
N GLU A 319 32.77 -9.29 14.45
CA GLU A 319 33.69 -10.20 15.12
C GLU A 319 35.17 -9.77 14.98
N ASN A 320 35.49 -9.18 13.83
CA ASN A 320 36.86 -8.72 13.55
C ASN A 320 37.10 -7.22 13.77
N ASN A 321 36.09 -6.50 14.33
CA ASN A 321 36.16 -5.08 14.63
C ASN A 321 36.66 -4.23 13.44
N VAL A 322 36.10 -4.43 12.23
CA VAL A 322 36.48 -3.65 11.03
C VAL A 322 35.87 -2.24 11.15
N GLU A 323 36.62 -1.35 11.75
CA GLU A 323 36.16 0.03 12.00
C GLU A 323 35.81 0.78 10.71
N GLY A 324 34.74 1.57 10.75
CA GLY A 324 34.31 2.41 9.62
C GLY A 324 33.55 1.66 8.51
N PHE A 325 33.49 0.32 8.51
CA PHE A 325 32.82 -0.43 7.45
C PHE A 325 31.34 -0.04 7.28
N PHE A 326 30.59 -0.01 8.35
CA PHE A 326 29.16 0.34 8.31
C PHE A 326 28.94 1.81 7.92
N ALA A 327 29.84 2.71 8.32
CA ALA A 327 29.82 4.11 7.88
C ALA A 327 30.06 4.22 6.36
N GLN A 328 30.97 3.42 5.79
CA GLN A 328 31.17 3.35 4.34
C GLN A 328 29.92 2.82 3.62
N VAL A 329 29.26 1.78 4.14
CA VAL A 329 27.98 1.30 3.58
C VAL A 329 26.95 2.40 3.59
N CYS A 330 26.75 3.10 4.71
CA CYS A 330 25.80 4.23 4.82
C CYS A 330 26.16 5.37 3.86
N SER A 331 27.43 5.69 3.68
CA SER A 331 27.91 6.71 2.74
C SER A 331 27.56 6.37 1.30
N GLU A 332 27.73 5.12 0.88
CA GLU A 332 27.34 4.70 -0.46
C GLU A 332 25.82 4.70 -0.66
N VAL A 333 25.04 4.26 0.35
CA VAL A 333 23.58 4.36 0.33
C VAL A 333 23.17 5.84 0.22
N TYR A 334 23.75 6.73 1.00
CA TYR A 334 23.51 8.18 0.94
C TYR A 334 23.72 8.71 -0.49
N LYS A 335 24.84 8.40 -1.14
CA LYS A 335 25.12 8.83 -2.50
C LYS A 335 24.06 8.37 -3.48
N GLN A 336 23.64 7.10 -3.39
CA GLN A 336 22.61 6.56 -4.28
C GLN A 336 21.24 7.18 -4.04
N MET A 337 20.85 7.41 -2.79
CA MET A 337 19.59 8.07 -2.46
C MET A 337 19.56 9.53 -2.93
N LYS A 338 20.68 10.25 -2.80
CA LYS A 338 20.84 11.60 -3.37
C LYS A 338 20.65 11.59 -4.88
N ASN A 339 21.29 10.65 -5.58
CA ASN A 339 21.16 10.48 -7.03
C ASN A 339 19.70 10.17 -7.43
N HIS A 340 19.01 9.29 -6.69
CA HIS A 340 17.62 8.92 -6.98
C HIS A 340 16.64 10.09 -6.75
N SER A 341 16.96 11.02 -5.87
CA SER A 341 16.20 12.26 -5.65
C SER A 341 16.66 13.42 -6.56
N GLU A 342 17.56 13.18 -7.51
CA GLU A 342 18.16 14.25 -8.35
C GLU A 342 18.80 15.36 -7.48
N ASN A 343 19.34 15.00 -6.32
CA ASN A 343 19.87 15.92 -5.30
C ASN A 343 18.88 16.93 -4.71
N LYS A 344 17.57 16.73 -4.92
CA LYS A 344 16.53 17.67 -4.45
C LYS A 344 16.13 17.46 -2.98
N THR A 345 16.42 16.29 -2.41
CA THR A 345 16.08 15.92 -1.04
C THR A 345 17.35 15.79 -0.21
N GLU A 346 17.38 16.35 0.98
CA GLU A 346 18.40 16.09 1.99
C GLU A 346 18.18 14.68 2.56
N ILE A 347 19.28 13.92 2.73
CA ILE A 347 19.19 12.52 3.14
C ILE A 347 19.95 12.32 4.45
N GLU A 348 19.40 11.49 5.33
CA GLU A 348 20.12 10.89 6.44
C GLU A 348 19.89 9.39 6.42
N VAL A 349 20.93 8.61 6.36
CA VAL A 349 20.89 7.14 6.32
C VAL A 349 21.18 6.59 7.71
N ILE A 350 20.41 5.60 8.15
CA ILE A 350 20.52 4.95 9.45
C ILE A 350 20.56 3.44 9.24
N LEU A 351 21.70 2.83 9.48
CA LEU A 351 21.85 1.38 9.44
C LEU A 351 21.63 0.79 10.82
N PHE A 352 20.64 -0.09 10.92
CA PHE A 352 20.31 -0.81 12.14
C PHE A 352 20.95 -2.20 12.20
N ASP A 353 21.33 -2.61 13.37
CA ASP A 353 21.54 -4.02 13.71
C ASP A 353 20.20 -4.73 13.93
N PHE A 354 20.21 -6.06 13.95
CA PHE A 354 19.01 -6.89 14.11
C PHE A 354 18.38 -6.81 15.52
N ASP A 355 19.11 -6.30 16.50
CA ASP A 355 18.60 -6.00 17.85
C ASP A 355 17.99 -4.58 17.97
N GLY A 356 18.21 -3.72 16.96
CA GLY A 356 17.70 -2.36 16.87
C GLY A 356 18.72 -1.30 17.26
N SER A 357 19.91 -1.66 17.66
CA SER A 357 21.01 -0.71 17.83
C SER A 357 21.40 -0.08 16.49
N VAL A 358 21.94 1.13 16.53
CA VAL A 358 22.41 1.84 15.34
C VAL A 358 23.87 1.49 15.11
N LEU A 359 24.15 0.83 13.98
CA LEU A 359 25.52 0.49 13.58
C LEU A 359 26.27 1.68 12.97
N ALA A 360 25.57 2.51 12.19
CA ALA A 360 26.15 3.72 11.59
C ALA A 360 25.08 4.68 11.07
N ARG A 361 25.50 5.93 10.85
CA ARG A 361 24.71 6.97 10.15
C ARG A 361 25.54 7.64 9.07
N SER A 362 24.89 8.28 8.10
CA SER A 362 25.53 9.13 7.11
C SER A 362 24.57 10.25 6.65
N PRO A 363 24.97 11.50 6.60
CA PRO A 363 26.28 11.98 7.10
C PRO A 363 26.44 11.76 8.61
N GLU A 364 27.67 11.69 9.06
CA GLU A 364 27.98 11.68 10.50
C GLU A 364 27.53 13.01 11.11
N GLN A 365 26.84 12.93 12.24
CA GLN A 365 26.40 14.09 13.01
C GLN A 365 27.49 14.58 13.92
#